data_73acfc679202ac6222d7d5a881126fe9
#
_entry.id   73acfc679202ac6222d7d5a881126fe9
#
_cell.length_a   1.000
_cell.length_b   1.000
_cell.length_c   1.000
_cell.angle_alpha   90.00
_cell.angle_beta   90.00
_cell.angle_gamma   90.00
#
_symmetry.space_group_name_H-M   'P 1'
#
loop_
_entity.id
_entity.type
_entity.pdbx_description
1 polymer ?
#
loop_
_entity_poly.entity_id
_entity_poly.type
_entity_poly.pdbx_seq_one_letter_code
_entity_poly.pdbx_strand_id
1 'polypeptide(L)'
;SAVAAPPPPPAPKPEVATKVFDVVEEMPSFPGGQGALMQYLASNIKYPVVAQENGVQGRVIVSFVVERDGSISDVKVARSVDPSLDREAQRVVKSMPKWKPGKQNGSAVRVKYTVPVVFRLQ
;
A
#
# COMPACT_ATOMS: atom_id res chain seq x y z
N SER A 1 40.90 4.73 -22.08
CA SER A 1 39.63 5.27 -22.55
C SER A 1 38.58 5.11 -21.47
N ALA A 2 37.83 6.17 -21.20
CA ALA A 2 36.79 6.15 -20.21
C ALA A 2 35.62 5.29 -20.72
N VAL A 3 35.13 4.37 -19.88
CA VAL A 3 33.93 3.62 -20.17
C VAL A 3 32.76 4.47 -19.73
N ALA A 4 31.88 4.81 -20.67
CA ALA A 4 30.69 5.56 -20.36
C ALA A 4 29.78 4.74 -19.44
N ALA A 5 29.22 5.39 -18.43
CA ALA A 5 28.19 4.76 -17.60
C ALA A 5 26.99 4.41 -18.49
N PRO A 6 26.28 3.30 -18.20
CA PRO A 6 25.08 3.01 -18.95
C PRO A 6 24.08 4.16 -18.78
N PRO A 7 23.32 4.49 -19.83
CA PRO A 7 22.34 5.56 -19.72
C PRO A 7 21.28 5.22 -18.67
N PRO A 8 20.76 6.20 -17.95
CA PRO A 8 19.66 5.94 -17.00
C PRO A 8 18.44 5.43 -17.77
N PRO A 9 17.54 4.68 -17.10
CA PRO A 9 16.30 4.28 -17.74
C PRO A 9 15.55 5.49 -18.26
N PRO A 10 14.86 5.39 -19.41
CA PRO A 10 14.11 6.53 -19.92
C PRO A 10 13.03 6.96 -18.92
N ALA A 11 12.85 8.26 -18.77
CA ALA A 11 11.76 8.79 -17.96
C ALA A 11 10.44 8.35 -18.57
N PRO A 12 9.42 8.01 -17.75
CA PRO A 12 8.12 7.64 -18.28
C PRO A 12 7.51 8.83 -19.02
N LYS A 13 6.73 8.53 -20.06
CA LYS A 13 5.97 9.54 -20.76
C LYS A 13 4.97 10.19 -19.81
N PRO A 14 4.57 11.46 -20.03
CA PRO A 14 3.65 12.14 -19.11
C PRO A 14 2.37 11.34 -18.80
N GLU A 15 1.76 10.72 -19.80
CA GLU A 15 0.57 9.90 -19.59
C GLU A 15 0.84 8.65 -18.77
N VAL A 16 2.05 8.08 -18.84
CA VAL A 16 2.46 6.93 -18.05
C VAL A 16 2.84 7.36 -16.63
N ALA A 17 3.41 8.57 -16.49
CA ALA A 17 3.81 9.10 -15.18
C ALA A 17 2.61 9.31 -14.25
N THR A 18 1.42 9.60 -14.79
CA THR A 18 0.21 9.81 -14.01
C THR A 18 -0.70 8.60 -13.96
N LYS A 19 -0.52 7.65 -14.88
CA LYS A 19 -1.37 6.46 -14.96
C LYS A 19 -1.15 5.56 -13.73
N VAL A 20 -2.25 5.05 -13.19
CA VAL A 20 -2.21 4.05 -12.11
C VAL A 20 -2.39 2.68 -12.74
N PHE A 21 -1.43 1.80 -12.50
CA PHE A 21 -1.44 0.43 -13.01
C PHE A 21 -2.02 -0.51 -11.96
N ASP A 22 -2.68 -1.57 -12.42
CA ASP A 22 -3.15 -2.63 -11.51
C ASP A 22 -2.12 -3.75 -11.41
N VAL A 23 -1.47 -4.09 -12.51
CA VAL A 23 -0.46 -5.14 -12.57
C VAL A 23 0.72 -4.63 -13.39
N VAL A 24 1.92 -4.83 -12.89
CA VAL A 24 3.16 -4.43 -13.57
C VAL A 24 4.17 -5.56 -13.47
N GLU A 25 5.25 -5.44 -14.22
CA GLU A 25 6.30 -6.47 -14.28
C GLU A 25 6.92 -6.72 -12.90
N GLU A 26 7.21 -5.65 -12.16
CA GLU A 26 7.66 -5.75 -10.77
C GLU A 26 6.63 -5.07 -9.90
N MET A 27 5.87 -5.85 -9.13
CA MET A 27 4.87 -5.30 -8.22
C MET A 27 5.54 -4.58 -7.05
N PRO A 28 4.89 -3.53 -6.50
CA PRO A 28 5.43 -2.87 -5.32
C PRO A 28 5.49 -3.83 -4.14
N SER A 29 6.42 -3.58 -3.22
CA SER A 29 6.57 -4.42 -2.04
C SER A 29 6.84 -3.58 -0.81
N PHE A 30 6.30 -4.05 0.33
CA PHE A 30 6.57 -3.47 1.65
C PHE A 30 8.01 -3.80 2.06
N PRO A 31 8.70 -2.89 2.76
CA PRO A 31 10.05 -3.19 3.25
C PRO A 31 10.06 -4.46 4.11
N GLY A 32 10.86 -5.44 3.71
CA GLY A 32 10.92 -6.73 4.37
C GLY A 32 9.95 -7.77 3.82
N GLY A 33 9.09 -7.41 2.87
CA GLY A 33 8.20 -8.35 2.18
C GLY A 33 6.83 -8.49 2.81
N GLN A 34 6.08 -9.47 2.31
CA GLN A 34 4.67 -9.67 2.69
C GLN A 34 4.50 -9.99 4.19
N GLY A 35 5.40 -10.79 4.76
CA GLY A 35 5.34 -11.10 6.19
C GLY A 35 5.54 -9.87 7.05
N ALA A 36 6.47 -8.99 6.67
CA ALA A 36 6.70 -7.75 7.39
C ALA A 36 5.50 -6.81 7.28
N LEU A 37 4.83 -6.79 6.13
CA LEU A 37 3.60 -6.01 5.94
C LEU A 37 2.51 -6.47 6.91
N MET A 38 2.25 -7.77 6.97
CA MET A 38 1.23 -8.33 7.84
C MET A 38 1.56 -8.05 9.31
N GLN A 39 2.83 -8.17 9.68
CA GLN A 39 3.28 -7.88 11.04
C GLN A 39 3.14 -6.40 11.38
N TYR A 40 3.47 -5.52 10.44
CA TYR A 40 3.32 -4.07 10.64
C TYR A 40 1.86 -3.71 10.91
N LEU A 41 0.95 -4.22 10.10
CA LEU A 41 -0.47 -3.95 10.27
C LEU A 41 -0.97 -4.48 11.63
N ALA A 42 -0.61 -5.71 11.97
CA ALA A 42 -1.04 -6.32 13.24
C ALA A 42 -0.48 -5.57 14.45
N SER A 43 0.76 -5.06 14.36
CA SER A 43 1.43 -4.39 15.47
C SER A 43 0.97 -2.95 15.67
N ASN A 44 0.52 -2.29 14.62
CA ASN A 44 0.20 -0.86 14.65
C ASN A 44 -1.30 -0.56 14.68
N ILE A 45 -2.11 -1.58 14.49
CA ILE A 45 -3.56 -1.44 14.53
C ILE A 45 -4.02 -1.22 15.97
N LYS A 46 -4.97 -0.29 16.15
CA LYS A 46 -5.59 -0.04 17.45
C LYS A 46 -7.07 -0.37 17.33
N TYR A 47 -7.51 -1.33 18.12
CA TYR A 47 -8.90 -1.75 18.07
C TYR A 47 -9.78 -0.62 18.63
N PRO A 48 -10.72 -0.05 17.86
CA PRO A 48 -11.58 1.02 18.36
C PRO A 48 -12.42 0.52 19.54
N VAL A 49 -12.48 1.32 20.61
CA VAL A 49 -13.17 0.93 21.83
C VAL A 49 -14.65 0.63 21.57
N VAL A 50 -15.31 1.45 20.76
CA VAL A 50 -16.72 1.24 20.46
C VAL A 50 -16.96 -0.09 19.72
N ALA A 51 -16.08 -0.46 18.81
CA ALA A 51 -16.18 -1.73 18.11
C ALA A 51 -15.92 -2.90 19.06
N GLN A 52 -14.95 -2.74 19.95
CA GLN A 52 -14.61 -3.74 20.95
C GLN A 52 -15.78 -4.01 21.89
N GLU A 53 -16.40 -2.93 22.38
CA GLU A 53 -17.56 -3.02 23.28
C GLU A 53 -18.76 -3.69 22.62
N ASN A 54 -18.93 -3.49 21.32
CA ASN A 54 -20.05 -4.06 20.56
C ASN A 54 -19.73 -5.40 19.91
N GLY A 55 -18.54 -5.95 20.18
CA GLY A 55 -18.14 -7.23 19.62
C GLY A 55 -17.97 -7.24 18.11
N VAL A 56 -17.66 -6.09 17.52
CA VAL A 56 -17.52 -5.97 16.05
C VAL A 56 -16.13 -6.39 15.63
N GLN A 57 -16.06 -7.34 14.71
CA GLN A 57 -14.81 -7.82 14.15
C GLN A 57 -14.99 -8.08 12.65
N GLY A 58 -13.89 -8.21 11.93
CA GLY A 58 -13.93 -8.48 10.52
C GLY A 58 -12.68 -8.02 9.81
N ARG A 59 -12.73 -8.10 8.49
CA ARG A 59 -11.62 -7.76 7.61
C ARG A 59 -12.01 -6.58 6.74
N VAL A 60 -11.32 -5.46 6.92
CA VAL A 60 -11.49 -4.28 6.06
C VAL A 60 -10.47 -4.37 4.93
N ILE A 61 -10.93 -4.30 3.69
CA ILE A 61 -10.05 -4.27 2.54
C ILE A 61 -9.79 -2.81 2.18
N VAL A 62 -8.53 -2.41 2.22
CA VAL A 62 -8.12 -1.03 1.92
C VAL A 62 -7.32 -1.02 0.63
N SER A 63 -7.70 -0.15 -0.29
CA SER A 63 -6.95 0.09 -1.52
C SER A 63 -6.17 1.39 -1.40
N PHE A 64 -5.02 1.45 -2.04
CA PHE A 64 -4.19 2.64 -2.06
C PHE A 64 -3.28 2.59 -3.29
N VAL A 65 -2.62 3.70 -3.56
CA VAL A 65 -1.65 3.79 -4.65
C VAL A 65 -0.26 3.85 -4.04
N VAL A 66 0.64 2.97 -4.49
CA VAL A 66 2.07 3.09 -4.20
C VAL A 66 2.64 3.98 -5.29
N GLU A 67 3.07 5.17 -4.90
CA GLU A 67 3.59 6.19 -5.81
C GLU A 67 4.97 5.81 -6.34
N ARG A 68 5.42 6.55 -7.34
CA ARG A 68 6.73 6.29 -7.96
C ARG A 68 7.89 6.40 -6.97
N ASP A 69 7.73 7.19 -5.91
CA ASP A 69 8.73 7.32 -4.85
C ASP A 69 8.50 6.35 -3.67
N GLY A 70 7.50 5.47 -3.77
CA GLY A 70 7.15 4.52 -2.72
C GLY A 70 6.17 5.03 -1.69
N SER A 71 5.80 6.31 -1.73
CA SER A 71 4.83 6.85 -0.77
C SER A 71 3.42 6.31 -1.07
N ILE A 72 2.57 6.38 -0.04
CA ILE A 72 1.20 5.87 -0.12
C ILE A 72 0.25 7.04 -0.34
N SER A 73 -0.64 6.91 -1.30
CA SER A 73 -1.65 7.92 -1.60
C SER A 73 -2.99 7.27 -1.94
N ASP A 74 -4.01 8.10 -2.08
CA ASP A 74 -5.35 7.69 -2.52
C ASP A 74 -5.88 6.49 -1.72
N VAL A 75 -5.80 6.57 -0.39
CA VAL A 75 -6.23 5.51 0.51
C VAL A 75 -7.76 5.48 0.56
N LYS A 76 -8.33 4.33 0.23
CA LYS A 76 -9.79 4.14 0.18
C LYS A 76 -10.15 2.78 0.75
N VAL A 77 -11.35 2.70 1.34
CA VAL A 77 -11.90 1.41 1.76
C VAL A 77 -12.56 0.75 0.56
N ALA A 78 -12.00 -0.39 0.15
CA ALA A 78 -12.56 -1.18 -0.94
C ALA A 78 -13.69 -2.08 -0.46
N ARG A 79 -13.59 -2.58 0.77
CA ARG A 79 -14.64 -3.40 1.38
C ARG A 79 -14.77 -3.01 2.85
N SER A 80 -15.91 -2.46 3.19
CA SER A 80 -16.24 -1.96 4.53
C SER A 80 -16.75 -3.06 5.44
N VAL A 81 -16.51 -2.92 6.73
CA VAL A 81 -17.10 -3.76 7.78
C VAL A 81 -17.93 -2.88 8.70
N ASP A 82 -17.32 -1.83 9.24
CA ASP A 82 -17.93 -0.95 10.23
C ASP A 82 -17.22 0.40 10.18
N PRO A 83 -17.92 1.51 10.35
CA PRO A 83 -17.28 2.84 10.23
C PRO A 83 -16.05 3.03 11.12
N SER A 84 -16.08 2.54 12.37
CA SER A 84 -14.94 2.68 13.27
C SER A 84 -13.75 1.83 12.83
N LEU A 85 -14.00 0.60 12.38
CA LEU A 85 -12.96 -0.29 11.85
C LEU A 85 -12.40 0.26 10.54
N ASP A 86 -13.26 0.77 9.67
CA ASP A 86 -12.85 1.34 8.38
C ASP A 86 -11.91 2.53 8.58
N ARG A 87 -12.23 3.40 9.54
CA ARG A 87 -11.41 4.57 9.85
C ARG A 87 -10.03 4.17 10.38
N GLU A 88 -10.01 3.20 11.30
CA GLU A 88 -8.73 2.72 11.84
C GLU A 88 -7.90 2.01 10.77
N ALA A 89 -8.52 1.23 9.90
CA ALA A 89 -7.82 0.56 8.80
C ALA A 89 -7.15 1.59 7.88
N GLN A 90 -7.85 2.66 7.55
CA GLN A 90 -7.27 3.74 6.74
C GLN A 90 -6.13 4.43 7.46
N ARG A 91 -6.27 4.67 8.77
CA ARG A 91 -5.22 5.30 9.57
C ARG A 91 -3.94 4.49 9.55
N VAL A 92 -4.03 3.18 9.79
CA VAL A 92 -2.83 2.33 9.85
C VAL A 92 -2.16 2.22 8.49
N VAL A 93 -2.94 2.17 7.41
CA VAL A 93 -2.39 2.13 6.05
C VAL A 93 -1.66 3.44 5.74
N LYS A 94 -2.24 4.58 6.11
CA LYS A 94 -1.58 5.88 5.90
C LYS A 94 -0.29 6.04 6.69
N SER A 95 -0.12 5.28 7.77
CA SER A 95 1.06 5.35 8.64
C SER A 95 2.23 4.52 8.14
N MET A 96 2.04 3.72 7.10
CA MET A 96 3.08 2.83 6.61
C MET A 96 4.30 3.60 6.09
N PRO A 97 5.51 3.05 6.26
CA PRO A 97 6.70 3.63 5.66
C PRO A 97 6.67 3.53 4.14
N LYS A 98 7.61 4.15 3.47
CA LYS A 98 7.71 4.06 2.01
C LYS A 98 7.92 2.62 1.58
N TRP A 99 7.20 2.25 0.52
CA TRP A 99 7.30 0.96 -0.14
C TRP A 99 8.39 1.01 -1.20
N LYS A 100 8.84 -0.17 -1.62
CA LYS A 100 9.58 -0.30 -2.87
C LYS A 100 8.56 -0.13 -4.00
N PRO A 101 8.72 0.88 -4.89
CA PRO A 101 7.72 1.11 -5.93
C PRO A 101 7.67 0.00 -6.95
N GLY A 102 6.53 -0.15 -7.59
CA GLY A 102 6.40 -1.05 -8.73
C GLY A 102 7.14 -0.51 -9.93
N LYS A 103 7.53 -1.39 -10.84
CA LYS A 103 8.26 -1.01 -12.04
C LYS A 103 7.64 -1.64 -13.28
N GLN A 104 7.66 -0.87 -14.37
CA GLN A 104 7.27 -1.31 -15.70
C GLN A 104 8.34 -0.82 -16.67
N ASN A 105 8.89 -1.73 -17.46
CA ASN A 105 9.97 -1.41 -18.41
C ASN A 105 11.14 -0.67 -17.73
N GLY A 106 11.51 -1.09 -16.52
CA GLY A 106 12.63 -0.52 -15.79
C GLY A 106 12.36 0.80 -15.08
N SER A 107 11.17 1.38 -15.25
CA SER A 107 10.82 2.68 -14.65
C SER A 107 9.79 2.50 -13.54
N ALA A 108 9.97 3.24 -12.44
CA ALA A 108 9.00 3.26 -11.36
C ALA A 108 7.67 3.85 -11.85
N VAL A 109 6.57 3.19 -11.49
CA VAL A 109 5.22 3.59 -11.89
C VAL A 109 4.29 3.57 -10.69
N ARG A 110 3.15 4.24 -10.84
CA ARG A 110 2.11 4.25 -9.81
C ARG A 110 1.32 2.95 -9.92
N VAL A 111 1.17 2.25 -8.80
CA VAL A 111 0.46 0.96 -8.79
C VAL A 111 -0.58 0.95 -7.69
N LYS A 112 -1.79 0.53 -8.05
CA LYS A 112 -2.85 0.30 -7.08
C LYS A 112 -2.60 -1.04 -6.37
N TYR A 113 -2.71 -1.01 -5.05
CA TYR A 113 -2.50 -2.19 -4.22
C TYR A 113 -3.61 -2.28 -3.19
N THR A 114 -3.93 -3.48 -2.75
CA THR A 114 -4.95 -3.69 -1.71
C THR A 114 -4.39 -4.57 -0.62
N VAL A 115 -4.79 -4.26 0.63
CA VAL A 115 -4.38 -5.05 1.79
C VAL A 115 -5.61 -5.34 2.66
N PRO A 116 -5.66 -6.53 3.29
CA PRO A 116 -6.66 -6.81 4.31
C PRO A 116 -6.16 -6.32 5.67
N VAL A 117 -6.99 -5.56 6.36
CA VAL A 117 -6.73 -5.18 7.75
C VAL A 117 -7.69 -5.97 8.62
N VAL A 118 -7.16 -6.88 9.41
CA VAL A 118 -7.95 -7.87 10.15
C VAL A 118 -8.16 -7.39 11.59
N PHE A 119 -9.43 -7.30 11.98
CA PHE A 119 -9.84 -6.99 13.35
C PHE A 119 -10.46 -8.23 13.97
N ARG A 120 -9.79 -8.77 14.96
CA ARG A 120 -10.23 -10.00 15.63
C ARG A 120 -10.19 -9.81 17.12
N LEU A 121 -11.31 -10.10 17.77
CA LEU A 121 -11.42 -10.10 19.23
C LEU A 121 -10.83 -11.38 19.79
N GLN A 122 -10.18 -11.24 20.94
CA GLN A 122 -9.63 -12.37 21.66
C GLN A 122 -10.56 -12.79 22.79
#